data_99784fa588d846eb0b6e01c3dfb095ae
#
_entry.id   99784fa588d846eb0b6e01c3dfb095ae
#
_cell.length_a   1.000
_cell.length_b   1.000
_cell.length_c   1.000
_cell.angle_alpha   90.00
_cell.angle_beta   90.00
_cell.angle_gamma   90.00
#
_symmetry.space_group_name_H-M   'P 1'
#
loop_
_entity.id
_entity.type
_entity.pdbx_description
1 polymer ?
#
loop_
_entity_poly.entity_id
_entity_poly.type
_entity_poly.pdbx_seq_one_letter_code
_entity_poly.pdbx_strand_id
1 'polypeptide(L)'
;MLYLADEKRYASMKYNRCGRSGLKLPAISLGLWHNFGTMDKYENMREMIRTAFDLGITHFDLANNYGPIPGSAEENFGKMLADDLKPYRDELIISSKAGYTMWPGPYGDWGSKKYLISSLDQSLKRMGLDYVDIFYSHRFDPDTPLEETMEALAQIVRQGKALYVGISNYTAEQTREADRILKELGIKCLIHQPRYSMFERWIEDGLQDVLTEKGIGSIA
;
A
#
# COMPACT_ATOMS: atom_id res chain seq x y z
N MET A 1 -26.23 -0.88 14.72
CA MET A 1 -25.68 -2.03 15.42
C MET A 1 -24.16 -1.97 15.35
N LEU A 2 -23.49 -2.30 16.47
CA LEU A 2 -22.04 -2.46 16.47
C LEU A 2 -21.67 -3.60 15.52
N TYR A 3 -20.63 -3.40 14.66
CA TYR A 3 -20.12 -4.46 13.82
C TYR A 3 -19.29 -5.43 14.68
N LEU A 4 -19.59 -6.71 14.53
CA LEU A 4 -18.81 -7.80 15.09
C LEU A 4 -18.38 -8.70 13.93
N ALA A 5 -17.07 -8.85 13.76
CA ALA A 5 -16.51 -9.67 12.67
C ALA A 5 -16.83 -11.16 12.89
N ASP A 6 -16.98 -11.89 11.79
CA ASP A 6 -17.19 -13.34 11.84
C ASP A 6 -16.02 -14.03 12.54
N GLU A 7 -16.30 -14.82 13.58
CA GLU A 7 -15.27 -15.56 14.33
C GLU A 7 -14.52 -16.59 13.46
N LYS A 8 -15.16 -17.07 12.37
CA LYS A 8 -14.58 -18.05 11.45
C LYS A 8 -13.88 -17.41 10.25
N ARG A 9 -13.73 -16.07 10.20
CA ARG A 9 -13.17 -15.33 9.06
C ARG A 9 -11.85 -15.87 8.53
N TYR A 10 -11.04 -16.50 9.35
CA TYR A 10 -9.74 -17.06 8.96
C TYR A 10 -9.79 -18.53 8.51
N ALA A 11 -10.94 -19.22 8.59
CA ALA A 11 -11.02 -20.63 8.38
C ALA A 11 -10.79 -21.09 6.93
N SER A 12 -11.15 -20.25 5.94
CA SER A 12 -11.06 -20.59 4.53
C SER A 12 -10.02 -19.79 3.75
N MET A 13 -9.58 -18.65 4.26
CA MET A 13 -8.61 -17.79 3.58
C MET A 13 -7.20 -18.39 3.63
N LYS A 14 -6.55 -18.46 2.48
CA LYS A 14 -5.13 -18.81 2.39
C LYS A 14 -4.26 -17.57 2.61
N TYR A 15 -3.28 -17.69 3.49
CA TYR A 15 -2.30 -16.63 3.72
C TYR A 15 -0.92 -17.06 3.22
N ASN A 16 -0.32 -16.24 2.37
CA ASN A 16 0.99 -16.48 1.79
C ASN A 16 2.03 -15.57 2.44
N ARG A 17 3.24 -16.08 2.66
CA ARG A 17 4.34 -15.26 3.17
C ARG A 17 4.75 -14.23 2.12
N CYS A 18 4.88 -12.97 2.53
CA CYS A 18 5.35 -11.88 1.68
C CYS A 18 6.87 -11.93 1.55
N GLY A 19 7.36 -12.51 0.46
CA GLY A 19 8.78 -12.70 0.21
C GLY A 19 9.49 -13.42 1.38
N ARG A 20 10.72 -13.00 1.70
CA ARG A 20 11.48 -13.48 2.86
C ARG A 20 11.26 -12.58 4.08
N SER A 21 10.00 -12.46 4.52
CA SER A 21 9.65 -11.66 5.70
C SER A 21 8.76 -12.46 6.67
N GLY A 22 8.47 -11.89 7.84
CA GLY A 22 7.50 -12.44 8.79
C GLY A 22 6.05 -12.19 8.39
N LEU A 23 5.81 -11.21 7.51
CA LEU A 23 4.47 -10.81 7.11
C LEU A 23 3.80 -11.88 6.24
N LYS A 24 2.52 -12.13 6.53
CA LYS A 24 1.64 -12.95 5.68
C LYS A 24 0.54 -12.06 5.11
N LEU A 25 0.28 -12.20 3.82
CA LEU A 25 -0.84 -11.54 3.15
C LEU A 25 -1.89 -12.58 2.75
N PRO A 26 -3.18 -12.23 2.78
CA PRO A 26 -4.23 -13.08 2.23
C PRO A 26 -4.00 -13.28 0.74
N ALA A 27 -4.48 -14.40 0.20
CA ALA A 27 -4.36 -14.69 -1.23
C ALA A 27 -5.11 -13.68 -2.11
N ILE A 28 -6.09 -12.99 -1.54
CA ILE A 28 -6.87 -11.92 -2.15
C ILE A 28 -6.80 -10.70 -1.25
N SER A 29 -6.54 -9.54 -1.83
CA SER A 29 -6.58 -8.23 -1.16
C SER A 29 -7.71 -7.38 -1.72
N LEU A 30 -8.25 -6.45 -0.92
CA LEU A 30 -9.24 -5.50 -1.41
C LEU A 30 -8.55 -4.18 -1.76
N GLY A 31 -8.51 -3.87 -3.07
CA GLY A 31 -8.05 -2.57 -3.57
C GLY A 31 -9.17 -1.53 -3.55
N LEU A 32 -8.87 -0.34 -3.06
CA LEU A 32 -9.84 0.74 -2.89
C LEU A 32 -9.73 1.84 -3.96
N TRP A 33 -9.23 1.51 -5.14
CA TRP A 33 -9.16 2.49 -6.22
C TRP A 33 -10.54 2.87 -6.76
N HIS A 34 -11.40 1.88 -7.00
CA HIS A 34 -12.77 2.07 -7.47
C HIS A 34 -13.77 1.75 -6.38
N ASN A 35 -14.99 2.33 -6.47
CA ASN A 35 -16.11 2.11 -5.56
C ASN A 35 -15.94 2.65 -4.13
N PHE A 36 -14.89 3.44 -3.87
CA PHE A 36 -14.62 4.02 -2.55
C PHE A 36 -14.45 5.55 -2.56
N GLY A 37 -14.80 6.20 -3.66
CA GLY A 37 -14.68 7.64 -3.83
C GLY A 37 -15.92 8.43 -3.35
N THR A 38 -15.89 9.72 -3.65
CA THR A 38 -16.94 10.68 -3.21
C THR A 38 -18.31 10.41 -3.82
N MET A 39 -18.36 9.79 -5.02
CA MET A 39 -19.60 9.52 -5.74
C MET A 39 -20.23 8.18 -5.36
N ASP A 40 -19.54 7.39 -4.58
CA ASP A 40 -19.99 6.05 -4.20
C ASP A 40 -20.86 6.11 -2.93
N LYS A 41 -21.80 5.18 -2.81
CA LYS A 41 -22.67 5.11 -1.63
C LYS A 41 -21.91 4.54 -0.44
N TYR A 42 -21.88 5.28 0.65
CA TYR A 42 -21.14 4.91 1.87
C TYR A 42 -21.56 3.55 2.41
N GLU A 43 -22.85 3.24 2.40
CA GLU A 43 -23.39 1.95 2.87
C GLU A 43 -22.83 0.77 2.07
N ASN A 44 -22.71 0.91 0.73
CA ASN A 44 -22.14 -0.12 -0.13
C ASN A 44 -20.64 -0.32 0.15
N MET A 45 -19.90 0.79 0.29
CA MET A 45 -18.48 0.73 0.67
C MET A 45 -18.30 0.00 2.00
N ARG A 46 -19.10 0.36 2.98
CA ARG A 46 -19.08 -0.22 4.32
C ARG A 46 -19.39 -1.72 4.31
N GLU A 47 -20.40 -2.12 3.51
CA GLU A 47 -20.75 -3.53 3.34
C GLU A 47 -19.62 -4.32 2.66
N MET A 48 -19.00 -3.77 1.62
CA MET A 48 -17.85 -4.41 0.98
C MET A 48 -16.67 -4.62 1.94
N ILE A 49 -16.34 -3.62 2.75
CA ILE A 49 -15.25 -3.71 3.75
C ILE A 49 -15.56 -4.79 4.80
N ARG A 50 -16.77 -4.80 5.35
CA ARG A 50 -17.20 -5.80 6.35
C ARG A 50 -17.18 -7.20 5.77
N THR A 51 -17.79 -7.38 4.60
CA THR A 51 -17.82 -8.68 3.90
C THR A 51 -16.41 -9.17 3.58
N ALA A 52 -15.53 -8.28 3.12
CA ALA A 52 -14.15 -8.63 2.85
C ALA A 52 -13.44 -9.14 4.12
N PHE A 53 -13.57 -8.43 5.23
CA PHE A 53 -12.96 -8.83 6.49
C PHE A 53 -13.57 -10.12 7.05
N ASP A 54 -14.90 -10.29 6.98
CA ASP A 54 -15.60 -11.51 7.39
C ASP A 54 -15.22 -12.75 6.56
N LEU A 55 -14.71 -12.53 5.35
CA LEU A 55 -14.14 -13.58 4.47
C LEU A 55 -12.63 -13.79 4.66
N GLY A 56 -12.01 -13.10 5.61
CA GLY A 56 -10.58 -13.22 5.91
C GLY A 56 -9.66 -12.37 5.05
N ILE A 57 -10.19 -11.42 4.28
CA ILE A 57 -9.37 -10.42 3.58
C ILE A 57 -8.89 -9.40 4.63
N THR A 58 -7.64 -9.52 5.03
CA THR A 58 -7.04 -8.63 6.03
C THR A 58 -6.24 -7.48 5.42
N HIS A 59 -5.96 -7.53 4.12
CA HIS A 59 -5.19 -6.50 3.41
C HIS A 59 -6.10 -5.57 2.62
N PHE A 60 -6.08 -4.29 2.99
CA PHE A 60 -6.77 -3.18 2.33
C PHE A 60 -5.73 -2.27 1.67
N ASP A 61 -5.81 -2.14 0.34
CA ASP A 61 -4.81 -1.46 -0.47
C ASP A 61 -5.32 -0.14 -1.01
N LEU A 62 -4.71 0.95 -0.52
CA LEU A 62 -5.05 2.33 -0.87
C LEU A 62 -3.90 3.02 -1.61
N ALA A 63 -4.14 4.25 -2.01
CA ALA A 63 -3.16 5.25 -2.40
C ALA A 63 -3.72 6.64 -2.11
N ASN A 64 -2.82 7.61 -1.93
CA ASN A 64 -3.21 8.98 -1.61
C ASN A 64 -4.13 9.61 -2.66
N ASN A 65 -3.99 9.20 -3.95
CA ASN A 65 -4.76 9.74 -5.07
C ASN A 65 -6.03 8.91 -5.42
N TYR A 66 -6.36 7.85 -4.66
CA TYR A 66 -7.51 7.01 -4.96
C TYR A 66 -8.85 7.72 -4.66
N GLY A 67 -9.88 7.37 -5.45
CA GLY A 67 -11.19 7.98 -5.47
C GLY A 67 -11.33 9.06 -6.55
N PRO A 68 -12.54 9.41 -7.01
CA PRO A 68 -12.77 10.43 -8.04
C PRO A 68 -12.32 11.84 -7.60
N ILE A 69 -12.29 12.12 -6.27
CA ILE A 69 -11.51 13.24 -5.72
C ILE A 69 -10.31 12.62 -5.02
N PRO A 70 -9.07 12.97 -5.41
CA PRO A 70 -7.87 12.43 -4.78
C PRO A 70 -7.94 12.54 -3.24
N GLY A 71 -7.69 11.43 -2.56
CA GLY A 71 -7.79 11.32 -1.10
C GLY A 71 -9.12 10.82 -0.56
N SER A 72 -10.20 10.85 -1.35
CA SER A 72 -11.53 10.48 -0.86
C SER A 72 -11.66 9.00 -0.48
N ALA A 73 -10.93 8.10 -1.13
CA ALA A 73 -10.91 6.70 -0.73
C ALA A 73 -10.31 6.52 0.67
N GLU A 74 -9.22 7.20 0.99
CA GLU A 74 -8.62 7.19 2.33
C GLU A 74 -9.53 7.82 3.38
N GLU A 75 -10.22 8.92 3.05
CA GLU A 75 -11.19 9.55 3.96
C GLU A 75 -12.38 8.62 4.28
N ASN A 76 -12.93 7.98 3.26
CA ASN A 76 -14.04 7.04 3.43
C ASN A 76 -13.59 5.79 4.19
N PHE A 77 -12.42 5.25 3.87
CA PHE A 77 -11.85 4.12 4.61
C PHE A 77 -11.61 4.48 6.07
N GLY A 78 -11.06 5.67 6.36
CA GLY A 78 -10.83 6.15 7.72
C GLY A 78 -12.12 6.20 8.57
N LYS A 79 -13.25 6.63 7.96
CA LYS A 79 -14.56 6.60 8.64
C LYS A 79 -15.01 5.17 8.93
N MET A 80 -14.91 4.27 7.96
CA MET A 80 -15.27 2.86 8.14
C MET A 80 -14.36 2.15 9.15
N LEU A 81 -13.08 2.49 9.15
CA LEU A 81 -12.13 1.99 10.14
C LEU A 81 -12.52 2.43 11.55
N ALA A 82 -12.84 3.71 11.75
CA ALA A 82 -13.27 4.23 13.05
C ALA A 82 -14.59 3.61 13.52
N ASP A 83 -15.55 3.45 12.61
CA ASP A 83 -16.89 2.94 12.94
C ASP A 83 -16.92 1.43 13.22
N ASP A 84 -16.15 0.64 12.47
CA ASP A 84 -16.31 -0.81 12.42
C ASP A 84 -15.05 -1.60 12.74
N LEU A 85 -13.89 -1.18 12.22
CA LEU A 85 -12.69 -2.00 12.23
C LEU A 85 -11.65 -1.59 13.26
N LYS A 86 -11.87 -0.50 14.00
CA LYS A 86 -10.94 -0.02 15.03
C LYS A 86 -10.54 -1.10 16.04
N PRO A 87 -11.47 -1.95 16.55
CA PRO A 87 -11.10 -3.05 17.47
C PRO A 87 -10.19 -4.11 16.84
N TYR A 88 -10.13 -4.17 15.50
CA TYR A 88 -9.40 -5.17 14.72
C TYR A 88 -8.14 -4.60 14.06
N ARG A 89 -7.72 -3.35 14.40
CA ARG A 89 -6.58 -2.70 13.73
C ARG A 89 -5.33 -3.58 13.65
N ASP A 90 -5.03 -4.32 14.71
CA ASP A 90 -3.84 -5.18 14.77
C ASP A 90 -3.96 -6.47 13.94
N GLU A 91 -5.15 -6.78 13.44
CA GLU A 91 -5.42 -7.89 12.53
C GLU A 91 -5.37 -7.45 11.06
N LEU A 92 -5.30 -6.15 10.79
CA LEU A 92 -5.35 -5.58 9.45
C LEU A 92 -3.95 -5.24 8.93
N ILE A 93 -3.77 -5.39 7.63
CA ILE A 93 -2.68 -4.81 6.87
C ILE A 93 -3.25 -3.67 6.04
N ILE A 94 -2.87 -2.46 6.35
CA ILE A 94 -3.32 -1.27 5.63
C ILE A 94 -2.12 -0.72 4.87
N SER A 95 -2.27 -0.64 3.54
CA SER A 95 -1.24 -0.06 2.69
C SER A 95 -1.71 1.23 2.03
N SER A 96 -0.79 2.17 1.84
CA SER A 96 -1.01 3.34 1.00
C SER A 96 0.24 3.68 0.20
N LYS A 97 0.11 4.58 -0.76
CA LYS A 97 1.11 4.90 -1.77
C LYS A 97 1.10 6.39 -2.10
N ALA A 98 2.23 6.92 -2.53
CA ALA A 98 2.33 8.24 -3.13
C ALA A 98 3.26 8.22 -4.36
N GLY A 99 2.94 9.03 -5.37
CA GLY A 99 3.70 9.10 -6.62
C GLY A 99 2.92 9.74 -7.77
N TYR A 100 1.61 9.88 -7.65
CA TYR A 100 0.75 10.56 -8.63
C TYR A 100 0.24 11.88 -8.08
N THR A 101 -0.18 12.76 -8.97
CA THR A 101 -0.58 14.14 -8.67
C THR A 101 -1.69 14.21 -7.62
N MET A 102 -1.44 14.96 -6.56
CA MET A 102 -2.40 15.23 -5.49
C MET A 102 -2.82 16.70 -5.42
N TRP A 103 -1.92 17.62 -5.75
CA TRP A 103 -2.18 19.05 -5.79
C TRP A 103 -1.31 19.73 -6.85
N PRO A 104 -1.70 20.91 -7.36
CA PRO A 104 -0.92 21.62 -8.37
C PRO A 104 0.39 22.16 -7.82
N GLY A 105 1.35 22.36 -8.70
CA GLY A 105 2.66 22.94 -8.40
C GLY A 105 3.77 21.91 -8.22
N PRO A 106 4.99 22.34 -7.88
CA PRO A 106 6.19 21.52 -8.00
C PRO A 106 6.36 20.45 -6.90
N TYR A 107 5.47 20.43 -5.91
CA TYR A 107 5.62 19.56 -4.74
C TYR A 107 4.44 18.60 -4.54
N GLY A 108 3.55 18.49 -5.53
CA GLY A 108 2.32 17.72 -5.43
C GLY A 108 2.33 16.41 -6.22
N ASP A 109 3.49 15.96 -6.71
CA ASP A 109 3.62 14.79 -7.58
C ASP A 109 5.01 14.13 -7.44
N TRP A 110 5.16 12.93 -8.03
CA TRP A 110 6.40 12.18 -8.22
C TRP A 110 7.04 11.62 -6.94
N GLY A 111 8.38 11.54 -6.90
CA GLY A 111 9.11 10.74 -5.91
C GLY A 111 10.00 11.52 -4.94
N SER A 112 9.93 12.87 -4.93
CA SER A 112 10.79 13.66 -4.04
C SER A 112 10.53 13.33 -2.56
N LYS A 113 11.56 13.40 -1.74
CA LYS A 113 11.47 13.20 -0.28
C LYS A 113 10.41 14.11 0.36
N LYS A 114 10.35 15.38 -0.09
CA LYS A 114 9.34 16.33 0.37
C LYS A 114 7.91 15.82 0.09
N TYR A 115 7.67 15.36 -1.14
CA TYR A 115 6.33 14.89 -1.54
C TYR A 115 5.94 13.60 -0.83
N LEU A 116 6.81 12.60 -0.76
CA LEU A 116 6.50 11.30 -0.16
C LEU A 116 6.17 11.42 1.33
N ILE A 117 6.98 12.17 2.10
CA ILE A 117 6.75 12.35 3.53
C ILE A 117 5.46 13.14 3.80
N SER A 118 5.26 14.28 3.10
CA SER A 118 4.04 15.07 3.29
C SER A 118 2.78 14.33 2.83
N SER A 119 2.88 13.50 1.78
CA SER A 119 1.77 12.67 1.32
C SER A 119 1.36 11.63 2.36
N LEU A 120 2.33 10.93 2.96
CA LEU A 120 2.02 9.97 4.03
C LEU A 120 1.40 10.66 5.24
N ASP A 121 1.91 11.82 5.65
CA ASP A 121 1.32 12.58 6.78
C ASP A 121 -0.14 12.95 6.51
N GLN A 122 -0.46 13.35 5.28
CA GLN A 122 -1.84 13.61 4.86
C GLN A 122 -2.68 12.34 4.81
N SER A 123 -2.14 11.23 4.32
CA SER A 123 -2.81 9.92 4.27
C SER A 123 -3.17 9.42 5.67
N LEU A 124 -2.23 9.48 6.61
CA LEU A 124 -2.46 9.12 8.01
C LEU A 124 -3.57 9.97 8.64
N LYS A 125 -3.56 11.29 8.36
CA LYS A 125 -4.60 12.19 8.85
C LYS A 125 -5.98 11.85 8.26
N ARG A 126 -6.07 11.57 6.95
CA ARG A 126 -7.34 11.16 6.30
C ARG A 126 -7.89 9.87 6.89
N MET A 127 -7.04 8.89 7.12
CA MET A 127 -7.43 7.59 7.65
C MET A 127 -7.59 7.55 9.16
N GLY A 128 -7.14 8.59 9.90
CA GLY A 128 -7.14 8.60 11.36
C GLY A 128 -6.21 7.56 11.98
N LEU A 129 -5.06 7.34 11.36
CA LEU A 129 -4.06 6.35 11.75
C LEU A 129 -2.75 7.01 12.20
N ASP A 130 -2.04 6.36 13.12
CA ASP A 130 -0.69 6.75 13.52
C ASP A 130 0.37 6.18 12.55
N TYR A 131 0.07 5.03 11.92
CA TYR A 131 0.94 4.37 10.95
C TYR A 131 0.13 3.55 9.94
N VAL A 132 0.73 3.30 8.77
CA VAL A 132 0.31 2.25 7.83
C VAL A 132 1.23 1.04 7.95
N ASP A 133 0.74 -0.15 7.58
CA ASP A 133 1.57 -1.35 7.61
C ASP A 133 2.59 -1.32 6.47
N ILE A 134 2.17 -0.92 5.27
CA ILE A 134 3.05 -0.83 4.10
C ILE A 134 2.86 0.53 3.42
N PHE A 135 3.97 1.23 3.16
CA PHE A 135 3.96 2.43 2.33
C PHE A 135 4.78 2.24 1.06
N TYR A 136 4.21 2.63 -0.09
CA TYR A 136 4.84 2.43 -1.40
C TYR A 136 5.27 3.74 -2.05
N SER A 137 6.44 3.73 -2.71
CA SER A 137 6.67 4.59 -3.86
C SER A 137 5.83 4.06 -5.02
N HIS A 138 4.82 4.84 -5.45
CA HIS A 138 3.75 4.39 -6.35
C HIS A 138 4.21 4.21 -7.81
N ARG A 139 5.26 4.91 -8.20
CA ARG A 139 5.94 4.79 -9.49
C ARG A 139 7.37 5.30 -9.39
N PHE A 140 8.21 4.86 -10.30
CA PHE A 140 9.56 5.41 -10.46
C PHE A 140 9.48 6.87 -10.95
N ASP A 141 10.28 7.74 -10.35
CA ASP A 141 10.46 9.12 -10.76
C ASP A 141 11.77 9.25 -11.55
N PRO A 142 11.72 9.57 -12.86
CA PRO A 142 12.92 9.66 -13.68
C PRO A 142 13.79 10.89 -13.40
N ASP A 143 13.23 11.92 -12.77
CA ASP A 143 13.90 13.20 -12.55
C ASP A 143 14.42 13.38 -11.11
N THR A 144 13.95 12.57 -10.16
CA THR A 144 14.46 12.57 -8.78
C THR A 144 15.51 11.47 -8.62
N PRO A 145 16.70 11.75 -8.05
CA PRO A 145 17.66 10.71 -7.71
C PRO A 145 17.01 9.60 -6.88
N LEU A 146 17.21 8.34 -7.31
CA LEU A 146 16.56 7.21 -6.65
C LEU A 146 16.93 7.10 -5.18
N GLU A 147 18.15 7.52 -4.82
CA GLU A 147 18.63 7.62 -3.44
C GLU A 147 17.72 8.50 -2.58
N GLU A 148 17.28 9.66 -3.10
CA GLU A 148 16.39 10.54 -2.36
C GLU A 148 15.03 9.89 -2.09
N THR A 149 14.46 9.22 -3.11
CA THR A 149 13.20 8.49 -2.97
C THR A 149 13.33 7.36 -1.94
N MET A 150 14.39 6.57 -2.00
CA MET A 150 14.63 5.47 -1.04
C MET A 150 14.94 5.98 0.37
N GLU A 151 15.65 7.11 0.48
CA GLU A 151 15.87 7.78 1.76
C GLU A 151 14.58 8.28 2.41
N ALA A 152 13.63 8.77 1.59
CA ALA A 152 12.29 9.12 2.08
C ALA A 152 11.58 7.90 2.69
N LEU A 153 11.58 6.77 1.99
CA LEU A 153 10.98 5.53 2.48
C LEU A 153 11.68 5.05 3.77
N ALA A 154 13.00 5.08 3.81
CA ALA A 154 13.77 4.70 5.00
C ALA A 154 13.46 5.60 6.20
N GLN A 155 13.34 6.90 5.97
CA GLN A 155 12.99 7.87 7.02
C GLN A 155 11.56 7.63 7.56
N ILE A 156 10.61 7.33 6.70
CA ILE A 156 9.23 7.00 7.06
C ILE A 156 9.18 5.81 8.03
N VAL A 157 9.95 4.74 7.74
CA VAL A 157 10.05 3.57 8.64
C VAL A 157 10.70 3.96 9.97
N ARG A 158 11.80 4.71 9.95
CA ARG A 158 12.49 5.17 11.18
C ARG A 158 11.63 6.07 12.05
N GLN A 159 10.69 6.81 11.45
CA GLN A 159 9.71 7.63 12.17
C GLN A 159 8.53 6.81 12.71
N GLY A 160 8.44 5.53 12.41
CA GLY A 160 7.32 4.67 12.82
C GLY A 160 6.02 4.94 12.08
N LYS A 161 6.05 5.68 10.96
CA LYS A 161 4.85 6.01 10.16
C LYS A 161 4.46 4.91 9.18
N ALA A 162 5.38 3.99 8.88
CA ALA A 162 5.11 2.73 8.21
C ALA A 162 5.97 1.63 8.84
N LEU A 163 5.41 0.41 8.93
CA LEU A 163 6.17 -0.75 9.42
C LEU A 163 7.09 -1.30 8.32
N TYR A 164 6.61 -1.28 7.10
CA TYR A 164 7.31 -1.77 5.91
C TYR A 164 7.19 -0.78 4.75
N VAL A 165 8.10 -0.93 3.80
CA VAL A 165 8.06 -0.17 2.55
C VAL A 165 8.08 -1.09 1.34
N GLY A 166 7.47 -0.61 0.26
CA GLY A 166 7.42 -1.26 -1.04
C GLY A 166 7.62 -0.27 -2.18
N ILE A 167 7.69 -0.82 -3.37
CA ILE A 167 7.76 -0.08 -4.62
C ILE A 167 6.69 -0.58 -5.57
N SER A 168 6.30 0.22 -6.55
CA SER A 168 5.25 -0.12 -7.51
C SER A 168 5.66 0.29 -8.92
N ASN A 169 5.45 -0.60 -9.89
CA ASN A 169 5.73 -0.37 -11.31
C ASN A 169 7.21 0.00 -11.64
N TYR A 170 8.14 -0.46 -10.83
CA TYR A 170 9.58 -0.37 -11.11
C TYR A 170 10.01 -1.52 -12.04
N THR A 171 10.89 -1.24 -12.98
CA THR A 171 11.50 -2.29 -13.82
C THR A 171 12.39 -3.23 -12.99
N ALA A 172 12.86 -4.32 -13.59
CA ALA A 172 13.80 -5.24 -12.95
C ALA A 172 15.09 -4.52 -12.49
N GLU A 173 15.65 -3.67 -13.34
CA GLU A 173 16.87 -2.89 -13.04
C GLU A 173 16.61 -1.88 -11.92
N GLN A 174 15.54 -1.08 -12.03
CA GLN A 174 15.16 -0.12 -10.99
C GLN A 174 14.88 -0.81 -9.65
N THR A 175 14.27 -2.00 -9.66
CA THR A 175 14.02 -2.79 -8.45
C THR A 175 15.32 -3.28 -7.81
N ARG A 176 16.33 -3.72 -8.60
CA ARG A 176 17.64 -4.12 -8.08
C ARG A 176 18.33 -2.96 -7.38
N GLU A 177 18.29 -1.80 -8.01
CA GLU A 177 18.94 -0.60 -7.48
C GLU A 177 18.22 -0.05 -6.24
N ALA A 178 16.90 0.00 -6.25
CA ALA A 178 16.10 0.39 -5.08
C ALA A 178 16.35 -0.53 -3.88
N ASP A 179 16.38 -1.85 -4.09
CA ASP A 179 16.72 -2.83 -3.04
C ASP A 179 18.15 -2.64 -2.51
N ARG A 180 19.13 -2.36 -3.38
CA ARG A 180 20.52 -2.07 -2.98
C ARG A 180 20.59 -0.86 -2.06
N ILE A 181 19.98 0.27 -2.48
CA ILE A 181 19.99 1.52 -1.72
C ILE A 181 19.27 1.33 -0.37
N LEU A 182 18.08 0.73 -0.36
CA LEU A 182 17.36 0.47 0.88
C LEU A 182 18.17 -0.41 1.85
N LYS A 183 18.88 -1.43 1.36
CA LYS A 183 19.74 -2.27 2.19
C LYS A 183 20.90 -1.48 2.81
N GLU A 184 21.53 -0.59 2.06
CA GLU A 184 22.57 0.30 2.57
C GLU A 184 22.04 1.23 3.66
N LEU A 185 20.77 1.62 3.56
CA LEU A 185 20.06 2.41 4.58
C LEU A 185 19.55 1.54 5.76
N GLY A 186 19.81 0.22 5.75
CA GLY A 186 19.35 -0.70 6.79
C GLY A 186 17.86 -1.05 6.75
N ILE A 187 17.21 -0.81 5.61
CA ILE A 187 15.78 -1.08 5.38
C ILE A 187 15.63 -2.16 4.32
N LYS A 188 14.65 -3.04 4.47
CA LYS A 188 14.34 -4.05 3.48
C LYS A 188 13.22 -3.58 2.57
N CYS A 189 13.39 -3.71 1.24
CA CYS A 189 12.28 -3.65 0.31
C CYS A 189 11.38 -4.88 0.53
N LEU A 190 10.20 -4.70 1.11
CA LEU A 190 9.32 -5.80 1.46
C LEU A 190 8.63 -6.41 0.26
N ILE A 191 8.08 -5.55 -0.61
CA ILE A 191 7.10 -5.94 -1.60
C ILE A 191 7.14 -5.03 -2.83
N HIS A 192 6.84 -5.60 -3.98
CA HIS A 192 6.65 -4.88 -5.24
C HIS A 192 5.21 -5.07 -5.71
N GLN A 193 4.53 -3.98 -6.08
CA GLN A 193 3.20 -4.01 -6.68
C GLN A 193 3.26 -3.58 -8.15
N PRO A 194 3.40 -4.51 -9.08
CA PRO A 194 3.36 -4.20 -10.51
C PRO A 194 1.92 -4.23 -11.02
N ARG A 195 1.67 -3.51 -12.11
CA ARG A 195 0.50 -3.78 -12.93
C ARG A 195 0.71 -5.11 -13.65
N TYR A 196 0.03 -6.13 -13.19
CA TYR A 196 0.13 -7.50 -13.71
C TYR A 196 -1.23 -8.15 -13.81
N SER A 197 -1.52 -8.74 -14.96
CA SER A 197 -2.76 -9.49 -15.21
C SER A 197 -2.54 -10.47 -16.36
N MET A 198 -3.56 -11.23 -16.74
CA MET A 198 -3.51 -12.10 -17.92
C MET A 198 -3.19 -11.36 -19.23
N PHE A 199 -3.45 -10.06 -19.29
CA PHE A 199 -3.22 -9.19 -20.46
C PHE A 199 -1.99 -8.29 -20.34
N GLU A 200 -1.44 -8.12 -19.14
CA GLU A 200 -0.28 -7.28 -18.83
C GLU A 200 0.78 -8.16 -18.16
N ARG A 201 1.68 -8.74 -18.94
CA ARG A 201 2.61 -9.77 -18.46
C ARG A 201 4.08 -9.36 -18.46
N TRP A 202 4.37 -8.08 -18.59
CA TRP A 202 5.72 -7.51 -18.68
C TRP A 202 6.66 -7.90 -17.52
N ILE A 203 6.12 -8.22 -16.36
CA ILE A 203 6.94 -8.60 -15.20
C ILE A 203 7.66 -9.94 -15.40
N GLU A 204 7.18 -10.77 -16.33
CA GLU A 204 7.79 -12.06 -16.66
C GLU A 204 9.13 -11.90 -17.39
N ASP A 205 9.39 -10.71 -17.95
CA ASP A 205 10.65 -10.34 -18.61
C ASP A 205 11.70 -9.91 -17.56
N GLY A 206 11.99 -10.79 -16.60
CA GLY A 206 13.08 -10.66 -15.64
C GLY A 206 12.74 -10.01 -14.30
N LEU A 207 11.61 -9.30 -14.13
CA LEU A 207 11.25 -8.75 -12.83
C LEU A 207 10.94 -9.86 -11.80
N GLN A 208 10.23 -10.91 -12.19
CA GLN A 208 9.93 -12.05 -11.31
C GLN A 208 11.20 -12.71 -10.78
N ASP A 209 12.23 -12.82 -11.62
CA ASP A 209 13.53 -13.37 -11.22
C ASP A 209 14.21 -12.51 -10.15
N VAL A 210 14.16 -11.17 -10.35
CA VAL A 210 14.70 -10.21 -9.37
C VAL A 210 13.97 -10.34 -8.03
N LEU A 211 12.64 -10.36 -8.04
CA LEU A 211 11.83 -10.47 -6.83
C LEU A 211 12.14 -11.77 -6.07
N THR A 212 12.27 -12.88 -6.80
CA THR A 212 12.65 -14.19 -6.23
C THR A 212 14.05 -14.17 -5.64
N GLU A 213 15.04 -13.68 -6.39
CA GLU A 213 16.44 -13.55 -5.95
C GLU A 213 16.55 -12.72 -4.67
N LYS A 214 15.92 -11.54 -4.65
CA LYS A 214 15.98 -10.61 -3.52
C LYS A 214 15.08 -11.01 -2.36
N GLY A 215 14.14 -11.92 -2.57
CA GLY A 215 13.13 -12.33 -1.58
C GLY A 215 12.15 -11.21 -1.28
N ILE A 216 11.79 -10.45 -2.31
CA ILE A 216 10.77 -9.40 -2.28
C ILE A 216 9.42 -10.04 -2.60
N GLY A 217 8.38 -9.73 -1.83
CA GLY A 217 7.03 -10.17 -2.12
C GLY A 217 6.46 -9.49 -3.37
N SER A 218 5.40 -10.07 -3.94
CA SER A 218 4.67 -9.44 -5.05
C SER A 218 3.18 -9.51 -4.81
N ILE A 219 2.49 -8.45 -5.22
CA ILE A 219 1.02 -8.34 -5.27
C ILE A 219 0.66 -7.61 -6.56
N ALA A 220 -0.44 -8.00 -7.22
CA ALA A 220 -0.91 -7.44 -8.50
C ALA A 220 -2.22 -6.66 -8.30
#